data_4664884b6d7ed2f96066b8a68d8dff4f
#
_entry.id   4664884b6d7ed2f96066b8a68d8dff4f
#
_cell.length_a   1.000
_cell.length_b   1.000
_cell.length_c   1.000
_cell.angle_alpha   90.00
_cell.angle_beta   90.00
_cell.angle_gamma   90.00
#
_symmetry.space_group_name_H-M   'P 1'
#
loop_
_entity.id
_entity.type
_entity.pdbx_description
1 polymer ?
#
loop_
_entity_poly.entity_id
_entity_poly.type
_entity_poly.pdbx_seq_one_letter_code
_entity_poly.pdbx_strand_id
1 'polypeptide(L)'
;MIQHYIVHNNHPTLLLFFAGWGADAHLFNRYRPKDADFMICYDYRSLLFDEALLATYTSVHVVAWSMGVWAASSVLEHSHLPIVSAC
;
A
#
# COMPACT_ATOMS: atom_id res chain seq x y z
N MET A 1 -0.97 10.62 5.51
CA MET A 1 -0.65 9.19 5.42
C MET A 1 0.81 9.02 5.03
N ILE A 2 1.49 8.09 5.66
CA ILE A 2 2.87 7.76 5.31
C ILE A 2 2.85 6.55 4.39
N GLN A 3 3.55 6.65 3.27
CA GLN A 3 3.73 5.56 2.30
C GLN A 3 5.20 5.16 2.33
N HIS A 4 5.48 3.96 2.83
CA HIS A 4 6.85 3.51 3.05
C HIS A 4 7.14 2.22 2.30
N TYR A 5 8.16 2.23 1.45
CA TYR A 5 8.60 1.02 0.75
C TYR A 5 9.40 0.11 1.68
N ILE A 6 8.97 -1.14 1.78
CA ILE A 6 9.76 -2.22 2.38
C ILE A 6 10.66 -2.84 1.31
N VAL A 7 10.11 -3.03 0.11
CA VAL A 7 10.84 -3.51 -1.06
C VAL A 7 10.55 -2.57 -2.23
N HIS A 8 11.59 -2.01 -2.83
CA HIS A 8 11.44 -1.09 -3.95
C HIS A 8 12.51 -1.40 -5.01
N ASN A 9 12.24 -2.39 -5.86
CA ASN A 9 13.15 -2.86 -6.89
C ASN A 9 12.59 -2.70 -8.30
N ASN A 10 11.64 -1.80 -8.49
CA ASN A 10 11.03 -1.50 -9.78
C ASN A 10 10.37 -2.72 -10.43
N HIS A 11 9.75 -3.58 -9.63
CA HIS A 11 8.93 -4.67 -10.14
C HIS A 11 7.67 -4.12 -10.82
N PRO A 12 7.08 -4.85 -11.77
CA PRO A 12 5.82 -4.41 -12.38
C PRO A 12 4.61 -4.57 -11.45
N THR A 13 4.73 -5.34 -10.38
CA THR A 13 3.66 -5.61 -9.43
C THR A 13 3.97 -4.97 -8.08
N LEU A 14 2.96 -4.38 -7.46
CA LEU A 14 3.05 -3.81 -6.12
C LEU A 14 2.10 -4.53 -5.18
N LEU A 15 2.60 -4.90 -4.01
CA LEU A 15 1.79 -5.28 -2.87
C LEU A 15 1.63 -4.03 -2.00
N LEU A 16 0.41 -3.53 -1.89
CA LEU A 16 0.08 -2.31 -1.16
C LEU A 16 -0.70 -2.69 0.10
N PHE A 17 -0.11 -2.45 1.26
CA PHE A 17 -0.69 -2.82 2.53
C PHE A 17 -1.09 -1.58 3.33
N PHE A 18 -2.36 -1.49 3.71
CA PHE A 18 -2.87 -0.45 4.60
C PHE A 18 -2.93 -1.02 6.01
N ALA A 19 -2.01 -0.58 6.87
CA ALA A 19 -1.85 -1.11 8.20
C ALA A 19 -2.97 -0.66 9.14
N GLY A 20 -3.12 -1.38 10.25
CA GLY A 20 -4.09 -1.04 11.27
C GLY A 20 -3.62 0.13 12.14
N TRP A 21 -4.49 0.54 13.07
CA TRP A 21 -4.22 1.62 14.01
C TRP A 21 -2.99 1.29 14.86
N GLY A 22 -2.10 2.27 15.00
CA GLY A 22 -0.89 2.11 15.81
C GLY A 22 0.23 1.34 15.15
N ALA A 23 0.01 0.80 13.95
CA ALA A 23 1.05 0.08 13.22
C ALA A 23 1.99 1.05 12.52
N ASP A 24 3.23 0.61 12.29
CA ASP A 24 4.21 1.33 11.50
C ASP A 24 4.99 0.35 10.60
N ALA A 25 5.95 0.90 9.84
CA ALA A 25 6.69 0.12 8.88
C ALA A 25 7.55 -0.99 9.50
N HIS A 26 7.90 -0.88 10.78
CA HIS A 26 8.77 -1.86 11.43
C HIS A 26 8.15 -3.24 11.57
N LEU A 27 6.82 -3.32 11.63
CA LEU A 27 6.13 -4.60 11.77
C LEU A 27 6.43 -5.57 10.63
N PHE A 28 6.70 -5.05 9.45
CA PHE A 28 6.84 -5.87 8.23
C PHE A 28 8.22 -5.77 7.61
N ASN A 29 9.22 -5.27 8.33
CA ASN A 29 10.58 -5.09 7.80
C ASN A 29 11.21 -6.38 7.30
N ARG A 30 10.79 -7.52 7.83
CA ARG A 30 11.36 -8.82 7.46
C ARG A 30 10.62 -9.49 6.31
N TYR A 31 9.47 -8.95 5.92
CA TYR A 31 8.71 -9.51 4.81
C TYR A 31 9.27 -8.96 3.49
N ARG A 32 9.78 -9.84 2.66
CA ARG A 32 10.40 -9.47 1.38
C ARG A 32 9.84 -10.33 0.27
N PRO A 33 8.75 -9.90 -0.39
CA PRO A 33 8.23 -10.64 -1.55
C PRO A 33 9.29 -10.65 -2.65
N LYS A 34 9.37 -11.76 -3.38
CA LYS A 34 10.41 -11.95 -4.41
C LYS A 34 10.09 -11.25 -5.72
N ASP A 35 8.81 -11.22 -6.10
CA ASP A 35 8.38 -10.80 -7.42
C ASP A 35 7.54 -9.54 -7.41
N ALA A 36 7.58 -8.78 -6.32
CA ALA A 36 6.78 -7.58 -6.17
C ALA A 36 7.48 -6.57 -5.27
N ASP A 37 7.21 -5.31 -5.51
CA ASP A 37 7.52 -4.28 -4.55
C ASP A 37 6.50 -4.35 -3.42
N PHE A 38 6.86 -3.87 -2.24
CA PHE A 38 6.01 -3.89 -1.06
C PHE A 38 6.01 -2.52 -0.40
N MET A 39 4.84 -1.92 -0.31
CA MET A 39 4.63 -0.62 0.32
C MET A 39 3.64 -0.75 1.46
N ILE A 40 3.95 -0.16 2.61
CA ILE A 40 3.05 -0.05 3.75
C ILE A 40 2.56 1.38 3.86
N CYS A 41 1.25 1.54 4.04
CA CYS A 41 0.63 2.82 4.33
C CYS A 41 0.14 2.82 5.78
N TYR A 42 0.43 3.89 6.49
CA TYR A 42 0.04 4.03 7.90
C TYR A 42 -0.04 5.51 8.28
N ASP A 43 -0.38 5.80 9.54
CA ASP A 43 -0.53 7.16 10.05
C ASP A 43 -1.65 7.92 9.33
N TYR A 44 -2.89 7.61 9.72
CA TYR A 44 -4.08 8.16 9.07
C TYR A 44 -4.54 9.50 9.63
N ARG A 45 -3.65 10.24 10.30
CA ARG A 45 -3.92 11.63 10.70
C ARG A 45 -4.15 12.52 9.48
N SER A 46 -3.65 12.08 8.33
CA SER A 46 -3.94 12.67 7.02
C SER A 46 -4.24 11.53 6.06
N LEU A 47 -5.18 11.73 5.14
CA LEU A 47 -5.48 10.78 4.07
C LEU A 47 -4.89 11.21 2.72
N LEU A 48 -3.91 12.08 2.72
CA LEU A 48 -3.20 12.44 1.50
C LEU A 48 -2.40 11.25 1.02
N PHE A 49 -2.80 10.73 -0.14
CA PHE A 49 -2.20 9.55 -0.76
C PHE A 49 -1.62 9.93 -2.12
N ASP A 50 -0.34 9.65 -2.31
CA ASP A 50 0.34 9.97 -3.55
C ASP A 50 0.22 8.82 -4.54
N GLU A 51 -0.76 8.88 -5.41
CA GLU A 51 -0.97 7.88 -6.47
C GLU A 51 0.16 7.90 -7.50
N ALA A 52 0.85 9.00 -7.67
CA ALA A 52 1.93 9.10 -8.65
C ALA A 52 3.06 8.12 -8.36
N LEU A 53 3.29 7.77 -7.09
CA LEU A 53 4.28 6.76 -6.73
C LEU A 53 3.96 5.39 -7.31
N LEU A 54 2.69 5.14 -7.61
CA LEU A 54 2.20 3.85 -8.07
C LEU A 54 1.96 3.81 -9.58
N ALA A 55 2.23 4.90 -10.29
CA ALA A 55 1.88 5.04 -11.70
C ALA A 55 2.63 4.06 -12.63
N THR A 56 3.80 3.58 -12.20
CA THR A 56 4.63 2.69 -13.01
C THR A 56 4.25 1.21 -12.88
N TYR A 57 3.40 0.86 -11.93
CA TYR A 57 3.01 -0.53 -11.72
C TYR A 57 1.92 -0.94 -12.70
N THR A 58 2.02 -2.19 -13.19
CA THR A 58 1.01 -2.75 -14.09
C THR A 58 -0.06 -3.53 -13.33
N SER A 59 0.23 -3.94 -12.10
CA SER A 59 -0.75 -4.60 -11.25
C SER A 59 -0.49 -4.25 -9.78
N VAL A 60 -1.56 -4.04 -9.02
CA VAL A 60 -1.51 -3.69 -7.60
C VAL A 60 -2.42 -4.62 -6.83
N HIS A 61 -1.85 -5.28 -5.82
CA HIS A 61 -2.60 -6.10 -4.88
C HIS A 61 -2.75 -5.34 -3.57
N VAL A 62 -3.98 -5.11 -3.15
CA VAL A 62 -4.27 -4.32 -1.96
C VAL A 62 -4.63 -5.25 -0.81
N VAL A 63 -3.95 -5.08 0.32
CA VAL A 63 -4.31 -5.73 1.58
C VAL A 63 -4.54 -4.65 2.62
N ALA A 64 -5.61 -4.76 3.38
CA ALA A 64 -5.95 -3.79 4.40
C ALA A 64 -6.38 -4.50 5.68
N TRP A 65 -5.99 -3.94 6.81
CA TRP A 65 -6.26 -4.52 8.12
C TRP A 65 -6.88 -3.46 9.04
N SER A 66 -8.04 -3.80 9.66
CA SER A 66 -8.65 -2.95 10.68
C SER A 66 -8.90 -1.53 10.16
N MET A 67 -8.36 -0.49 10.77
CA MET A 67 -8.50 0.90 10.31
C MET A 67 -7.97 1.10 8.89
N GLY A 68 -7.05 0.23 8.44
CA GLY A 68 -6.55 0.26 7.09
C GLY A 68 -7.64 0.03 6.04
N VAL A 69 -8.66 -0.75 6.35
CA VAL A 69 -9.81 -0.97 5.45
C VAL A 69 -10.51 0.36 5.16
N TRP A 70 -10.77 1.14 6.18
CA TRP A 70 -11.37 2.46 6.02
C TRP A 70 -10.47 3.40 5.22
N ALA A 71 -9.19 3.44 5.55
CA ALA A 71 -8.24 4.30 4.87
C ALA A 71 -8.10 3.92 3.39
N ALA A 72 -7.97 2.63 3.10
CA ALA A 72 -7.88 2.14 1.73
C ALA A 72 -9.13 2.49 0.94
N SER A 73 -10.31 2.27 1.51
CA SER A 73 -11.57 2.63 0.87
C SER A 73 -11.62 4.12 0.55
N SER A 74 -11.19 4.97 1.49
CA SER A 74 -11.25 6.42 1.31
C SER A 74 -10.31 6.92 0.21
N VAL A 75 -9.11 6.38 0.11
CA VAL A 75 -8.12 6.88 -0.85
C VAL A 75 -8.19 6.19 -2.22
N LEU A 76 -8.75 4.98 -2.29
CA LEU A 76 -8.79 4.21 -3.54
C LEU A 76 -10.17 4.18 -4.19
N GLU A 77 -11.18 4.76 -3.57
CA GLU A 77 -12.56 4.70 -4.06
C GLU A 77 -12.71 5.17 -5.51
N HIS A 78 -11.97 6.21 -5.87
CA HIS A 78 -12.01 6.79 -7.22
C HIS A 78 -10.68 6.65 -7.94
N SER A 79 -9.83 5.72 -7.50
CA SER A 79 -8.53 5.51 -8.09
C SER A 79 -8.61 4.85 -9.46
N HIS A 80 -7.68 5.22 -10.34
CA HIS A 80 -7.51 4.59 -11.64
C HIS A 80 -6.33 3.61 -11.66
N LEU A 81 -5.82 3.23 -10.49
CA LEU A 81 -4.72 2.28 -10.38
C LEU A 81 -5.14 0.89 -10.86
N PRO A 82 -4.20 0.11 -11.42
CA PRO A 82 -4.51 -1.23 -11.93
C PRO A 82 -4.61 -2.26 -10.79
N ILE A 83 -5.62 -2.10 -9.94
CA ILE A 83 -5.85 -2.97 -8.79
C ILE A 83 -6.42 -4.29 -9.28
N VAL A 84 -5.69 -5.39 -9.05
CA VAL A 84 -6.10 -6.72 -9.49
C VAL A 84 -6.67 -7.57 -8.36
N SER A 85 -6.42 -7.19 -7.10
CA SER A 85 -7.05 -7.84 -5.96
C SER A 85 -7.09 -6.89 -4.77
N ALA A 86 -8.06 -7.07 -3.89
CA ALA A 86 -8.20 -6.33 -2.64
C ALA A 86 -8.72 -7.27 -1.56
N CYS A 87 -8.06 -7.22 -0.40
CA CYS A 87 -8.35 -8.16 0.69
C CYS A 87 -8.60 -7.45 2.00
#